data_cf1ca8df3c6bf0d885533a540e7b31fc
#
_entry.id   cf1ca8df3c6bf0d885533a540e7b31fc
#
_cell.length_a   1.000
_cell.length_b   1.000
_cell.length_c   1.000
_cell.angle_alpha   90.00
_cell.angle_beta   90.00
_cell.angle_gamma   90.00
#
_symmetry.space_group_name_H-M   'P 1'
#
loop_
_entity.id
_entity.type
_entity.pdbx_description
1 polymer ?
#
loop_
_entity_poly.entity_id
_entity_poly.type
_entity_poly.pdbx_seq_one_letter_code
_entity_poly.pdbx_strand_id
1 'polypeptide(L)'
;METPFNSLLKAPNQSLEETGYAWYVGNARLINLSGRLLGAHIAHAGLIVFWAGAMMLFEVSHFTMDKPMWEQGLICMPHVAMFGYGIGPGGEVTDVWPFFIAGVIHLVASGILGFGGVFHSLAGPEKLEEDFPFFSTDWRDKNQMTNILGFHLVVLGVGALLWSINWMYIGGAYDTWAPGGGEVRLINPTLDPRIIFGYLLSTPWGGGGWMVGVNSMEDIVGGHVYLGVIETVSYTHLTLPTNREV
;
A
#
# COMPACT_ATOMS: atom_id res chain seq x y z
N MET A 1 -18.51 -31.39 23.90
CA MET A 1 -18.05 -30.76 22.62
C MET A 1 -17.85 -29.28 22.88
N GLU A 2 -16.63 -28.81 22.92
CA GLU A 2 -16.38 -27.38 22.93
C GLU A 2 -16.77 -26.81 21.54
N THR A 3 -17.59 -25.80 21.53
CA THR A 3 -17.97 -25.15 20.28
C THR A 3 -16.76 -24.39 19.70
N PRO A 4 -16.63 -24.29 18.39
CA PRO A 4 -15.56 -23.48 17.76
C PRO A 4 -15.47 -22.06 18.32
N PHE A 5 -16.60 -21.52 18.78
CA PHE A 5 -16.66 -20.19 19.40
C PHE A 5 -15.97 -20.14 20.77
N ASN A 6 -16.06 -21.19 21.56
CA ASN A 6 -15.38 -21.25 22.85
C ASN A 6 -13.86 -21.41 22.72
N SER A 7 -13.38 -22.02 21.62
CA SER A 7 -11.95 -22.07 21.33
C SER A 7 -11.39 -20.72 20.89
N LEU A 8 -12.19 -19.90 20.24
CA LEU A 8 -11.83 -18.52 19.91
C LEU A 8 -11.64 -17.65 21.17
N LEU A 9 -12.44 -17.89 22.20
CA LEU A 9 -12.34 -17.16 23.46
C LEU A 9 -11.21 -17.66 24.38
N LYS A 10 -10.64 -18.82 24.08
CA LYS A 10 -9.48 -19.39 24.77
C LYS A 10 -8.15 -19.09 24.11
N ALA A 11 -8.07 -18.04 23.31
CA ALA A 11 -6.77 -17.57 22.80
C ALA A 11 -5.82 -17.42 24.00
N PRO A 12 -4.62 -18.04 23.97
CA PRO A 12 -3.72 -18.00 25.12
C PRO A 12 -3.51 -16.56 25.55
N ASN A 13 -3.74 -16.29 26.82
CA ASN A 13 -3.42 -15.00 27.40
C ASN A 13 -1.91 -14.82 27.32
N GLN A 14 -1.44 -14.13 26.30
CA GLN A 14 -0.05 -13.72 26.22
C GLN A 14 0.16 -12.56 27.19
N SER A 15 0.38 -12.93 28.45
CA SER A 15 0.59 -11.99 29.52
C SER A 15 2.04 -11.52 29.60
N LEU A 16 2.27 -10.50 30.40
CA LEU A 16 3.63 -10.06 30.75
C LEU A 16 4.46 -11.20 31.35
N GLU A 17 3.85 -12.03 32.18
CA GLU A 17 4.51 -13.16 32.85
C GLU A 17 4.99 -14.22 31.86
N GLU A 18 4.20 -14.51 30.83
CA GLU A 18 4.54 -15.51 29.82
C GLU A 18 5.57 -15.02 28.80
N THR A 19 5.50 -13.76 28.41
CA THR A 19 6.30 -13.21 27.30
C THR A 19 7.41 -12.28 27.74
N GLY A 20 7.32 -11.69 28.92
CA GLY A 20 8.19 -10.63 29.39
C GLY A 20 7.90 -9.24 28.78
N TYR A 21 6.89 -9.12 27.93
CA TYR A 21 6.50 -7.87 27.28
C TYR A 21 5.23 -7.30 27.89
N ALA A 22 5.30 -6.04 28.32
CA ALA A 22 4.13 -5.29 28.78
C ALA A 22 3.15 -5.05 27.62
N TRP A 23 1.88 -4.81 27.93
CA TRP A 23 0.82 -4.64 26.90
C TRP A 23 1.13 -3.52 25.90
N TYR A 24 1.81 -2.44 26.31
CA TYR A 24 2.15 -1.31 25.45
C TYR A 24 3.28 -1.61 24.45
N VAL A 25 3.98 -2.74 24.61
CA VAL A 25 4.88 -3.33 23.63
C VAL A 25 4.39 -4.73 23.20
N GLY A 26 3.08 -4.95 23.31
CA GLY A 26 2.44 -6.25 23.11
C GLY A 26 2.64 -6.85 21.73
N ASN A 27 2.89 -6.04 20.69
CA ASN A 27 3.20 -6.53 19.34
C ASN A 27 4.51 -7.34 19.29
N ALA A 28 5.45 -7.10 20.23
CA ALA A 28 6.65 -7.91 20.34
C ALA A 28 6.37 -9.38 20.73
N ARG A 29 5.21 -9.66 21.29
CA ARG A 29 4.75 -11.02 21.60
C ARG A 29 4.51 -11.88 20.36
N LEU A 30 4.40 -11.24 19.18
CA LEU A 30 4.13 -11.89 17.90
C LEU A 30 5.42 -12.24 17.11
N ILE A 31 6.59 -11.86 17.59
CA ILE A 31 7.86 -12.02 16.85
C ILE A 31 8.07 -13.46 16.38
N ASN A 32 7.82 -14.45 17.25
CA ASN A 32 7.99 -15.87 16.97
C ASN A 32 6.68 -16.61 16.73
N LEU A 33 5.60 -15.89 16.48
CA LEU A 33 4.26 -16.43 16.20
C LEU A 33 3.85 -16.06 14.76
N SER A 34 4.37 -16.81 13.80
CA SER A 34 4.21 -16.53 12.36
C SER A 34 2.74 -16.46 11.93
N GLY A 35 1.88 -17.32 12.44
CA GLY A 35 0.45 -17.31 12.13
C GLY A 35 -0.28 -16.09 12.70
N ARG A 36 0.01 -15.73 13.94
CA ARG A 36 -0.60 -14.53 14.58
C ARG A 36 -0.04 -13.23 14.01
N LEU A 37 1.24 -13.21 13.67
CA LEU A 37 1.85 -12.07 12.99
C LEU A 37 1.20 -11.84 11.63
N LEU A 38 0.92 -12.90 10.88
CA LEU A 38 0.14 -12.85 9.65
C LEU A 38 -1.24 -12.23 9.89
N GLY A 39 -1.93 -12.66 10.95
CA GLY A 39 -3.22 -12.10 11.33
C GLY A 39 -3.17 -10.60 11.59
N ALA A 40 -2.16 -10.13 12.31
CA ALA A 40 -1.94 -8.71 12.55
C ALA A 40 -1.69 -7.93 11.25
N HIS A 41 -0.88 -8.46 10.33
CA HIS A 41 -0.63 -7.85 9.03
C HIS A 41 -1.88 -7.77 8.15
N ILE A 42 -2.67 -8.84 8.08
CA ILE A 42 -3.93 -8.85 7.31
C ILE A 42 -4.94 -7.87 7.91
N ALA A 43 -5.08 -7.83 9.24
CA ALA A 43 -5.96 -6.88 9.91
C ALA A 43 -5.56 -5.44 9.63
N HIS A 44 -4.26 -5.13 9.64
CA HIS A 44 -3.75 -3.80 9.30
C HIS A 44 -4.00 -3.45 7.83
N ALA A 45 -3.82 -4.40 6.91
CA ALA A 45 -4.20 -4.22 5.51
C ALA A 45 -5.71 -3.93 5.37
N GLY A 46 -6.55 -4.62 6.16
CA GLY A 46 -7.98 -4.35 6.23
C GLY A 46 -8.29 -2.91 6.68
N LEU A 47 -7.57 -2.39 7.67
CA LEU A 47 -7.73 -1.00 8.12
C LEU A 47 -7.33 0.01 7.03
N ILE A 48 -6.25 -0.25 6.30
CA ILE A 48 -5.79 0.60 5.19
C ILE A 48 -6.86 0.65 4.09
N VAL A 49 -7.36 -0.51 3.70
CA VAL A 49 -8.39 -0.62 2.65
C VAL A 49 -9.73 -0.03 3.12
N PHE A 50 -10.07 -0.19 4.41
CA PHE A 50 -11.23 0.47 5.01
C PHE A 50 -11.16 1.99 4.92
N TRP A 51 -10.01 2.57 5.26
CA TRP A 51 -9.81 4.00 5.14
C TRP A 51 -10.01 4.47 3.70
N ALA A 52 -9.42 3.78 2.73
CA ALA A 52 -9.57 4.12 1.31
C ALA A 52 -11.04 4.12 0.88
N GLY A 53 -11.80 3.10 1.27
CA GLY A 53 -13.23 3.01 0.96
C GLY A 53 -14.07 4.07 1.66
N ALA A 54 -13.88 4.23 2.95
CA ALA A 54 -14.63 5.20 3.76
C ALA A 54 -14.32 6.65 3.33
N MET A 55 -13.06 6.95 3.07
CA MET A 55 -12.65 8.29 2.63
C MET A 55 -13.19 8.61 1.23
N MET A 56 -13.16 7.64 0.30
CA MET A 56 -13.77 7.81 -1.02
C MET A 56 -15.27 8.11 -0.91
N LEU A 57 -16.00 7.36 -0.11
CA LEU A 57 -17.44 7.60 0.08
C LEU A 57 -17.72 8.93 0.77
N PHE A 58 -16.87 9.31 1.72
CA PHE A 58 -16.94 10.63 2.34
C PHE A 58 -16.77 11.74 1.29
N GLU A 59 -15.75 11.65 0.45
CA GLU A 59 -15.49 12.62 -0.61
C GLU A 59 -16.66 12.69 -1.61
N VAL A 60 -17.16 11.55 -2.08
CA VAL A 60 -18.31 11.49 -2.99
C VAL A 60 -19.54 12.16 -2.38
N SER A 61 -19.79 11.95 -1.09
CA SER A 61 -20.95 12.53 -0.40
C SER A 61 -20.85 14.05 -0.19
N HIS A 62 -19.63 14.60 -0.18
CA HIS A 62 -19.38 16.03 -0.02
C HIS A 62 -19.03 16.74 -1.33
N PHE A 63 -18.91 15.99 -2.41
CA PHE A 63 -18.58 16.54 -3.72
C PHE A 63 -19.74 17.35 -4.29
N THR A 64 -19.44 18.52 -4.83
CA THR A 64 -20.39 19.37 -5.55
C THR A 64 -19.94 19.54 -7.00
N MET A 65 -20.91 19.48 -7.93
CA MET A 65 -20.62 19.54 -9.38
C MET A 65 -20.27 20.94 -9.88
N ASP A 66 -20.47 21.97 -9.08
CA ASP A 66 -20.25 23.36 -9.42
C ASP A 66 -18.79 23.82 -9.29
N LYS A 67 -17.95 22.97 -8.72
CA LYS A 67 -16.53 23.24 -8.50
C LYS A 67 -15.66 22.07 -8.98
N PRO A 68 -14.43 22.34 -9.44
CA PRO A 68 -13.50 21.28 -9.78
C PRO A 68 -13.00 20.53 -8.53
N MET A 69 -12.57 19.29 -8.71
CA MET A 69 -12.06 18.46 -7.61
C MET A 69 -10.94 19.13 -6.82
N TRP A 70 -10.02 19.83 -7.49
CA TRP A 70 -8.87 20.45 -6.85
C TRP A 70 -9.24 21.62 -5.91
N GLU A 71 -10.41 22.24 -6.07
CA GLU A 71 -10.91 23.28 -5.18
C GLU A 71 -11.62 22.73 -3.93
N GLN A 72 -11.92 21.44 -3.90
CA GLN A 72 -12.70 20.81 -2.83
C GLN A 72 -11.86 19.99 -1.86
N GLY A 73 -10.53 20.02 -1.98
CA GLY A 73 -9.63 19.28 -1.09
C GLY A 73 -9.72 17.76 -1.21
N LEU A 74 -10.17 17.26 -2.36
CA LEU A 74 -10.32 15.83 -2.60
C LEU A 74 -8.96 15.16 -2.85
N ILE A 75 -8.77 14.00 -2.25
CA ILE A 75 -7.53 13.21 -2.39
C ILE A 75 -7.76 11.84 -3.02
N CYS A 76 -8.88 11.19 -2.73
CA CYS A 76 -9.20 9.85 -3.27
C CYS A 76 -9.84 9.92 -4.66
N MET A 77 -10.76 10.83 -4.89
CA MET A 77 -11.41 10.98 -6.20
C MET A 77 -10.42 11.21 -7.35
N PRO A 78 -9.38 12.05 -7.22
CA PRO A 78 -8.39 12.21 -8.29
C PRO A 78 -7.70 10.92 -8.71
N HIS A 79 -7.52 9.96 -7.81
CA HIS A 79 -6.91 8.66 -8.14
C HIS A 79 -7.76 7.80 -9.07
N VAL A 80 -9.08 7.87 -8.96
CA VAL A 80 -9.99 7.20 -9.91
C VAL A 80 -10.06 7.99 -11.22
N ALA A 81 -10.07 9.32 -11.13
CA ALA A 81 -10.07 10.20 -12.29
C ALA A 81 -8.86 10.00 -13.20
N MET A 82 -7.69 9.70 -12.64
CA MET A 82 -6.48 9.46 -13.44
C MET A 82 -6.59 8.27 -14.40
N PHE A 83 -7.49 7.32 -14.13
CA PHE A 83 -7.78 6.21 -15.03
C PHE A 83 -8.85 6.55 -16.09
N GLY A 84 -9.35 7.78 -16.10
CA GLY A 84 -10.36 8.25 -17.04
C GLY A 84 -11.81 7.98 -16.64
N TYR A 85 -12.05 7.38 -15.47
CA TYR A 85 -13.40 7.09 -15.01
C TYR A 85 -14.09 8.31 -14.39
N GLY A 86 -15.35 8.55 -14.77
CA GLY A 86 -16.20 9.58 -14.18
C GLY A 86 -15.85 11.02 -14.55
N ILE A 87 -14.96 11.22 -15.50
CA ILE A 87 -14.51 12.54 -15.95
C ILE A 87 -14.73 12.73 -17.43
N GLY A 88 -14.87 13.99 -17.84
CA GLY A 88 -14.95 14.47 -19.21
C GLY A 88 -13.75 15.34 -19.60
N PRO A 89 -13.86 16.05 -20.74
CA PRO A 89 -12.83 16.97 -21.21
C PRO A 89 -12.45 17.98 -20.13
N GLY A 90 -11.13 18.23 -19.97
CA GLY A 90 -10.63 19.16 -18.96
C GLY A 90 -10.64 18.65 -17.52
N GLY A 91 -10.90 17.34 -17.30
CA GLY A 91 -10.92 16.74 -15.98
C GLY A 91 -12.17 17.05 -15.16
N GLU A 92 -13.22 17.53 -15.80
CA GLU A 92 -14.51 17.78 -15.17
C GLU A 92 -15.17 16.46 -14.75
N VAL A 93 -15.69 16.37 -13.53
CA VAL A 93 -16.44 15.21 -13.09
C VAL A 93 -17.81 15.20 -13.76
N THR A 94 -18.08 14.19 -14.56
CA THR A 94 -19.34 14.01 -15.30
C THR A 94 -20.25 12.95 -14.67
N ASP A 95 -19.68 12.00 -13.94
CA ASP A 95 -20.39 10.90 -13.29
C ASP A 95 -19.69 10.52 -11.99
N VAL A 96 -20.40 10.59 -10.88
CA VAL A 96 -19.86 10.20 -9.56
C VAL A 96 -19.92 8.70 -9.30
N TRP A 97 -20.62 7.93 -10.14
CA TRP A 97 -20.81 6.49 -9.94
C TRP A 97 -19.51 5.69 -9.88
N PRO A 98 -18.51 5.89 -10.76
CA PRO A 98 -17.24 5.16 -10.67
C PRO A 98 -16.50 5.39 -9.34
N PHE A 99 -16.57 6.59 -8.82
CA PHE A 99 -15.95 6.94 -7.52
C PHE A 99 -16.69 6.23 -6.36
N PHE A 100 -18.01 6.23 -6.40
CA PHE A 100 -18.83 5.50 -5.43
C PHE A 100 -18.51 4.00 -5.45
N ILE A 101 -18.46 3.38 -6.64
CA ILE A 101 -18.15 1.95 -6.78
C ILE A 101 -16.74 1.63 -6.25
N ALA A 102 -15.74 2.46 -6.53
CA ALA A 102 -14.40 2.28 -5.99
C ALA A 102 -14.40 2.28 -4.46
N GLY A 103 -15.15 3.19 -3.85
CA GLY A 103 -15.32 3.25 -2.40
C GLY A 103 -15.99 1.99 -1.83
N VAL A 104 -17.08 1.54 -2.43
CA VAL A 104 -17.81 0.34 -1.99
C VAL A 104 -16.98 -0.92 -2.12
N ILE A 105 -16.26 -1.11 -3.21
CA ILE A 105 -15.37 -2.27 -3.42
C ILE A 105 -14.29 -2.32 -2.34
N HIS A 106 -13.69 -1.20 -1.99
CA HIS A 106 -12.70 -1.14 -0.93
C HIS A 106 -13.31 -1.45 0.45
N LEU A 107 -14.50 -0.96 0.76
CA LEU A 107 -15.19 -1.32 2.02
C LEU A 107 -15.48 -2.81 2.11
N VAL A 108 -15.97 -3.42 1.05
CA VAL A 108 -16.24 -4.87 1.01
C VAL A 108 -14.95 -5.65 1.17
N ALA A 109 -13.89 -5.28 0.44
CA ALA A 109 -12.59 -5.91 0.55
C ALA A 109 -12.00 -5.78 1.97
N SER A 110 -12.20 -4.63 2.61
CA SER A 110 -11.75 -4.40 3.99
C SER A 110 -12.43 -5.34 4.99
N GLY A 111 -13.71 -5.63 4.80
CA GLY A 111 -14.44 -6.60 5.61
C GLY A 111 -13.87 -8.00 5.47
N ILE A 112 -13.58 -8.44 4.26
CA ILE A 112 -12.97 -9.75 3.99
C ILE A 112 -11.59 -9.84 4.64
N LEU A 113 -10.75 -8.81 4.49
CA LEU A 113 -9.43 -8.74 5.12
C LEU A 113 -9.56 -8.71 6.66
N GLY A 114 -10.53 -7.98 7.20
CA GLY A 114 -10.80 -7.96 8.63
C GLY A 114 -11.14 -9.34 9.20
N PHE A 115 -11.98 -10.09 8.52
CA PHE A 115 -12.29 -11.49 8.90
C PHE A 115 -11.06 -12.38 8.82
N GLY A 116 -10.28 -12.27 7.74
CA GLY A 116 -9.03 -13.02 7.59
C GLY A 116 -8.02 -12.69 8.68
N GLY A 117 -7.87 -11.41 9.01
CA GLY A 117 -7.00 -10.95 10.10
C GLY A 117 -7.42 -11.47 11.46
N VAL A 118 -8.71 -11.42 11.78
CA VAL A 118 -9.26 -11.97 13.03
C VAL A 118 -9.08 -13.49 13.07
N PHE A 119 -9.35 -14.19 11.97
CA PHE A 119 -9.16 -15.62 11.89
C PHE A 119 -7.71 -16.02 12.20
N HIS A 120 -6.75 -15.45 11.50
CA HIS A 120 -5.34 -15.78 11.70
C HIS A 120 -4.81 -15.35 13.08
N SER A 121 -5.37 -14.29 13.65
CA SER A 121 -4.97 -13.82 14.98
C SER A 121 -5.54 -14.66 16.12
N LEU A 122 -6.73 -15.24 15.97
CA LEU A 122 -7.46 -15.88 17.08
C LEU A 122 -7.72 -17.37 16.86
N ALA A 123 -8.07 -17.78 15.64
CA ALA A 123 -8.55 -19.14 15.35
C ALA A 123 -7.59 -19.98 14.52
N GLY A 124 -6.69 -19.35 13.78
CA GLY A 124 -5.68 -20.04 13.00
C GLY A 124 -4.51 -20.57 13.83
N PRO A 125 -3.61 -21.34 13.22
CA PRO A 125 -2.42 -21.83 13.91
C PRO A 125 -1.54 -20.65 14.34
N GLU A 126 -1.00 -20.71 15.55
CA GLU A 126 -0.10 -19.69 16.08
C GLU A 126 1.20 -19.61 15.28
N LYS A 127 1.70 -20.77 14.85
CA LYS A 127 2.92 -20.95 14.06
C LYS A 127 2.60 -21.70 12.80
N LEU A 128 3.18 -21.28 11.69
CA LEU A 128 2.96 -21.85 10.37
C LEU A 128 4.03 -22.88 9.97
N GLU A 129 5.10 -23.01 10.75
CA GLU A 129 6.28 -23.81 10.41
C GLU A 129 5.99 -25.30 10.22
N GLU A 130 5.05 -25.86 10.97
CA GLU A 130 4.73 -27.29 10.94
C GLU A 130 3.82 -27.66 9.77
N ASP A 131 2.75 -26.89 9.58
CA ASP A 131 1.70 -27.23 8.61
C ASP A 131 1.88 -26.50 7.27
N PHE A 132 2.50 -25.32 7.28
CA PHE A 132 2.66 -24.44 6.14
C PHE A 132 4.10 -23.91 6.04
N PRO A 133 5.09 -24.78 5.79
CA PRO A 133 6.50 -24.39 5.85
C PRO A 133 6.88 -23.31 4.80
N PHE A 134 6.17 -23.22 3.68
CA PHE A 134 6.38 -22.16 2.69
C PHE A 134 6.08 -20.75 3.24
N PHE A 135 5.10 -20.62 4.11
CA PHE A 135 4.70 -19.35 4.74
C PHE A 135 5.31 -19.12 6.10
N SER A 136 6.17 -20.03 6.57
CA SER A 136 6.86 -19.90 7.84
C SER A 136 7.91 -18.79 7.79
N THR A 137 8.25 -18.28 8.98
CA THR A 137 9.29 -17.27 9.13
C THR A 137 10.28 -17.69 10.21
N ASP A 138 11.55 -17.81 9.86
CA ASP A 138 12.65 -17.86 10.81
C ASP A 138 13.55 -16.64 10.59
N TRP A 139 13.53 -15.72 11.52
CA TRP A 139 14.28 -14.47 11.45
C TRP A 139 15.80 -14.68 11.39
N ARG A 140 16.29 -15.87 11.71
CA ARG A 140 17.70 -16.25 11.66
C ARG A 140 18.07 -16.86 10.32
N ASP A 141 17.11 -17.36 9.55
CA ASP A 141 17.35 -17.91 8.22
C ASP A 141 17.49 -16.79 7.20
N LYS A 142 18.72 -16.50 6.84
CA LYS A 142 19.05 -15.43 5.89
C LYS A 142 18.44 -15.69 4.50
N ASN A 143 18.42 -16.93 4.07
CA ASN A 143 17.89 -17.28 2.75
C ASN A 143 16.38 -17.06 2.69
N GLN A 144 15.65 -17.50 3.72
CA GLN A 144 14.22 -17.31 3.78
C GLN A 144 13.85 -15.83 3.87
N MET A 145 14.51 -15.06 4.73
CA MET A 145 14.27 -13.62 4.86
C MET A 145 14.58 -12.88 3.56
N THR A 146 15.65 -13.23 2.89
CA THR A 146 16.03 -12.65 1.59
C THR A 146 15.01 -13.01 0.50
N ASN A 147 14.51 -14.22 0.47
CA ASN A 147 13.50 -14.66 -0.49
C ASN A 147 12.17 -13.93 -0.29
N ILE A 148 11.72 -13.77 0.95
CA ILE A 148 10.50 -13.02 1.27
C ILE A 148 10.65 -11.56 0.83
N LEU A 149 11.74 -10.92 1.18
CA LEU A 149 12.06 -9.55 0.75
C LEU A 149 12.09 -9.43 -0.78
N GLY A 150 12.82 -10.34 -1.44
CA GLY A 150 12.99 -10.33 -2.88
C GLY A 150 11.67 -10.51 -3.64
N PHE A 151 10.81 -11.41 -3.18
CA PHE A 151 9.48 -11.60 -3.77
C PHE A 151 8.63 -10.33 -3.69
N HIS A 152 8.62 -9.68 -2.53
CA HIS A 152 7.87 -8.43 -2.36
C HIS A 152 8.46 -7.28 -3.19
N LEU A 153 9.78 -7.20 -3.30
CA LEU A 153 10.44 -6.20 -4.14
C LEU A 153 10.07 -6.35 -5.62
N VAL A 154 10.06 -7.58 -6.15
CA VAL A 154 9.69 -7.76 -7.57
C VAL A 154 8.23 -7.44 -7.82
N VAL A 155 7.32 -7.83 -6.94
CA VAL A 155 5.88 -7.53 -7.08
C VAL A 155 5.65 -6.03 -7.04
N LEU A 156 6.24 -5.34 -6.07
CA LEU A 156 6.10 -3.88 -5.91
C LEU A 156 6.80 -3.12 -7.04
N GLY A 157 8.00 -3.55 -7.43
CA GLY A 157 8.76 -2.93 -8.51
C GLY A 157 8.06 -3.04 -9.87
N VAL A 158 7.58 -4.22 -10.22
CA VAL A 158 6.79 -4.42 -11.44
C VAL A 158 5.49 -3.64 -11.39
N GLY A 159 4.80 -3.62 -10.25
CA GLY A 159 3.59 -2.82 -10.05
C GLY A 159 3.83 -1.33 -10.27
N ALA A 160 4.91 -0.77 -9.72
CA ALA A 160 5.28 0.63 -9.90
C ALA A 160 5.59 0.97 -11.37
N LEU A 161 6.28 0.07 -12.08
CA LEU A 161 6.56 0.26 -13.51
C LEU A 161 5.29 0.18 -14.37
N LEU A 162 4.39 -0.77 -14.12
CA LEU A 162 3.12 -0.88 -14.84
C LEU A 162 2.25 0.35 -14.62
N TRP A 163 2.20 0.86 -13.41
CA TRP A 163 1.46 2.07 -13.09
C TRP A 163 2.05 3.29 -13.79
N SER A 164 3.38 3.42 -13.80
CA SER A 164 4.08 4.47 -14.53
C SER A 164 3.80 4.39 -16.04
N ILE A 165 3.81 3.20 -16.62
CA ILE A 165 3.48 2.98 -18.04
C ILE A 165 2.05 3.46 -18.35
N ASN A 166 1.09 3.18 -17.47
CA ASN A 166 -0.27 3.68 -17.66
C ASN A 166 -0.31 5.21 -17.70
N TRP A 167 0.39 5.87 -16.80
CA TRP A 167 0.45 7.32 -16.75
C TRP A 167 1.19 7.95 -17.94
N MET A 168 2.20 7.25 -18.46
CA MET A 168 3.04 7.73 -19.56
C MET A 168 2.40 7.54 -20.94
N TYR A 169 1.69 6.42 -21.15
CA TYR A 169 1.35 5.98 -22.50
C TYR A 169 -0.11 5.57 -22.73
N ILE A 170 -0.86 5.19 -21.69
CA ILE A 170 -2.17 4.56 -21.87
C ILE A 170 -3.30 5.48 -21.45
N GLY A 171 -3.46 5.73 -20.14
CA GLY A 171 -4.57 6.49 -19.57
C GLY A 171 -4.18 7.89 -19.10
N GLY A 172 -2.90 8.12 -18.87
CA GLY A 172 -2.43 9.35 -18.26
C GLY A 172 -2.73 9.43 -16.77
N ALA A 173 -2.58 10.62 -16.21
CA ALA A 173 -2.85 10.91 -14.80
C ALA A 173 -3.61 12.23 -14.67
N TYR A 174 -4.45 12.33 -13.64
CA TYR A 174 -5.07 13.57 -13.25
C TYR A 174 -4.02 14.51 -12.63
N ASP A 175 -3.72 15.59 -13.32
CA ASP A 175 -2.73 16.59 -12.90
C ASP A 175 -3.41 17.75 -12.18
N THR A 176 -3.33 17.75 -10.86
CA THR A 176 -3.87 18.83 -10.01
C THR A 176 -3.08 20.14 -10.16
N TRP A 177 -1.84 20.10 -10.65
CA TRP A 177 -0.98 21.28 -10.87
C TRP A 177 -1.06 21.81 -12.30
N ALA A 178 -1.89 21.22 -13.15
CA ALA A 178 -2.03 21.68 -14.54
C ALA A 178 -2.48 23.14 -14.60
N PRO A 179 -1.93 23.96 -15.52
CA PRO A 179 -2.37 25.33 -15.70
C PRO A 179 -3.86 25.41 -16.04
N GLY A 180 -4.60 26.24 -15.28
CA GLY A 180 -6.05 26.41 -15.48
C GLY A 180 -6.91 25.40 -14.73
N GLY A 181 -6.34 24.56 -13.90
CA GLY A 181 -7.02 23.52 -13.10
C GLY A 181 -6.62 22.11 -13.48
N GLY A 182 -7.18 21.13 -12.74
CA GLY A 182 -6.86 19.72 -12.96
C GLY A 182 -7.30 19.20 -14.32
N GLU A 183 -6.45 18.45 -14.97
CA GLU A 183 -6.74 17.74 -16.21
C GLU A 183 -6.11 16.36 -16.23
N VAL A 184 -6.65 15.44 -17.02
CA VAL A 184 -6.03 14.15 -17.29
C VAL A 184 -5.14 14.27 -18.50
N ARG A 185 -3.87 13.97 -18.36
CA ARG A 185 -2.87 14.03 -19.40
C ARG A 185 -1.84 12.93 -19.31
N LEU A 186 -1.19 12.63 -20.42
CA LEU A 186 -0.02 11.77 -20.43
C LEU A 186 1.16 12.49 -19.78
N ILE A 187 1.90 11.77 -18.96
CA ILE A 187 3.01 12.33 -18.19
C ILE A 187 4.34 11.90 -18.78
N ASN A 188 5.20 12.88 -19.05
CA ASN A 188 6.59 12.61 -19.42
C ASN A 188 7.46 12.68 -18.16
N PRO A 189 8.03 11.54 -17.68
CA PRO A 189 8.66 11.50 -16.38
C PRO A 189 9.95 12.30 -16.31
N THR A 190 10.20 12.94 -15.19
CA THR A 190 11.49 13.52 -14.82
C THR A 190 12.47 12.39 -14.50
N LEU A 191 13.54 12.26 -15.28
CA LEU A 191 14.56 11.22 -15.10
C LEU A 191 15.91 11.76 -14.62
N ASP A 192 16.02 13.06 -14.36
CA ASP A 192 17.23 13.64 -13.78
C ASP A 192 17.40 13.19 -12.32
N PRO A 193 18.44 12.39 -12.00
CA PRO A 193 18.61 11.87 -10.65
C PRO A 193 18.82 12.96 -9.60
N ARG A 194 19.33 14.14 -10.00
CA ARG A 194 19.51 15.26 -9.08
C ARG A 194 18.17 15.80 -8.56
N ILE A 195 17.14 15.76 -9.40
CA ILE A 195 15.79 16.17 -9.04
C ILE A 195 15.13 15.09 -8.19
N ILE A 196 15.14 13.85 -8.65
CA ILE A 196 14.44 12.74 -7.97
C ILE A 196 15.05 12.47 -6.60
N PHE A 197 16.36 12.29 -6.51
CA PHE A 197 17.03 12.08 -5.22
C PHE A 197 17.16 13.37 -4.40
N GLY A 198 17.00 14.53 -5.04
CA GLY A 198 16.93 15.82 -4.36
C GLY A 198 15.76 15.91 -3.37
N TYR A 199 14.61 15.31 -3.68
CA TYR A 199 13.49 15.22 -2.72
C TYR A 199 13.85 14.44 -1.46
N LEU A 200 14.60 13.34 -1.58
CA LEU A 200 15.03 12.52 -0.45
C LEU A 200 16.03 13.25 0.46
N LEU A 201 16.82 14.17 -0.12
CA LEU A 201 17.85 14.93 0.59
C LEU A 201 17.35 16.29 1.06
N SER A 202 16.13 16.67 0.73
CA SER A 202 15.55 17.95 1.13
C SER A 202 15.09 17.94 2.60
N THR A 203 15.03 19.14 3.20
CA THR A 203 14.59 19.28 4.58
C THR A 203 13.08 19.02 4.72
N PRO A 204 12.64 18.29 5.78
CA PRO A 204 11.22 18.18 6.11
C PRO A 204 10.65 19.43 6.79
N TRP A 205 11.50 20.38 7.18
CA TRP A 205 11.17 21.58 7.95
C TRP A 205 11.19 22.84 7.09
N GLY A 206 10.60 23.91 7.60
CA GLY A 206 10.73 25.25 7.02
C GLY A 206 10.10 25.38 5.62
N GLY A 207 9.05 24.60 5.31
CA GLY A 207 8.38 24.64 4.01
C GLY A 207 9.04 23.78 2.92
N GLY A 208 10.12 23.06 3.24
CA GLY A 208 10.76 22.12 2.31
C GLY A 208 9.89 20.91 2.00
N GLY A 209 9.27 20.33 3.03
CA GLY A 209 8.29 19.25 2.89
C GLY A 209 8.84 17.89 2.51
N TRP A 210 10.14 17.73 2.36
CA TRP A 210 10.77 16.49 1.95
C TRP A 210 10.08 15.90 0.69
N MET A 211 9.72 14.61 0.65
CA MET A 211 9.00 14.02 -0.51
C MET A 211 7.60 14.60 -0.71
N VAL A 212 6.94 15.06 0.36
CA VAL A 212 5.62 15.70 0.28
C VAL A 212 5.68 17.05 -0.45
N GLY A 213 6.86 17.66 -0.53
CA GLY A 213 7.10 18.90 -1.28
C GLY A 213 7.07 18.75 -2.80
N VAL A 214 6.80 17.54 -3.33
CA VAL A 214 6.62 17.35 -4.77
C VAL A 214 5.44 18.19 -5.28
N ASN A 215 5.63 18.83 -6.42
CA ASN A 215 4.69 19.77 -7.00
C ASN A 215 4.46 19.58 -8.50
N SER A 216 4.85 18.44 -9.04
CA SER A 216 4.61 18.08 -10.44
C SER A 216 4.37 16.59 -10.61
N MET A 217 3.51 16.24 -11.57
CA MET A 217 3.26 14.85 -11.93
C MET A 217 4.48 14.21 -12.58
N GLU A 218 5.28 14.98 -13.31
CA GLU A 218 6.53 14.53 -13.93
C GLU A 218 7.48 13.94 -12.89
N ASP A 219 7.63 14.60 -11.76
CA ASP A 219 8.51 14.17 -10.67
C ASP A 219 7.95 12.96 -9.94
N ILE A 220 6.63 12.88 -9.76
CA ILE A 220 5.97 11.70 -9.16
C ILE A 220 6.17 10.47 -10.03
N VAL A 221 5.91 10.57 -11.33
CA VAL A 221 6.08 9.45 -12.26
C VAL A 221 7.56 9.07 -12.38
N GLY A 222 8.44 10.05 -12.46
CA GLY A 222 9.89 9.83 -12.47
C GLY A 222 10.36 9.07 -11.24
N GLY A 223 9.90 9.47 -10.06
CA GLY A 223 10.20 8.79 -8.81
C GLY A 223 9.74 7.33 -8.79
N HIS A 224 8.55 7.04 -9.29
CA HIS A 224 8.02 5.67 -9.39
C HIS A 224 8.75 4.83 -10.45
N VAL A 225 9.22 5.43 -11.53
CA VAL A 225 10.11 4.74 -12.50
C VAL A 225 11.43 4.35 -11.83
N TYR A 226 12.07 5.24 -11.08
CA TYR A 226 13.27 4.90 -10.32
C TYR A 226 13.03 3.80 -9.30
N LEU A 227 11.97 3.91 -8.48
CA LEU A 227 11.60 2.88 -7.52
C LEU A 227 11.37 1.53 -8.19
N GLY A 228 10.58 1.50 -9.26
CA GLY A 228 10.25 0.28 -9.98
C GLY A 228 11.50 -0.42 -10.54
N VAL A 229 12.43 0.33 -11.12
CA VAL A 229 13.70 -0.21 -11.63
C VAL A 229 14.58 -0.71 -10.49
N ILE A 230 14.78 0.10 -9.45
CA ILE A 230 15.65 -0.25 -8.32
C ILE A 230 15.13 -1.52 -7.61
N GLU A 231 13.83 -1.59 -7.31
CA GLU A 231 13.24 -2.74 -6.63
C GLU A 231 13.32 -4.00 -7.47
N THR A 232 13.02 -3.92 -8.78
CA THR A 232 13.10 -5.09 -9.68
C THR A 232 14.53 -5.57 -9.85
N VAL A 233 15.50 -4.68 -9.99
CA VAL A 233 16.93 -5.04 -10.10
C VAL A 233 17.44 -5.61 -8.79
N SER A 234 17.05 -5.04 -7.64
CA SER A 234 17.44 -5.56 -6.33
C SER A 234 16.99 -7.00 -6.11
N TYR A 235 15.79 -7.36 -6.58
CA TYR A 235 15.32 -8.74 -6.55
C TYR A 235 16.28 -9.69 -7.28
N THR A 236 16.73 -9.34 -8.48
CA THR A 236 17.62 -10.21 -9.26
C THR A 236 18.97 -10.41 -8.56
N HIS A 237 19.48 -9.41 -7.89
CA HIS A 237 20.72 -9.52 -7.11
C HIS A 237 20.57 -10.35 -5.83
N LEU A 238 19.38 -10.31 -5.20
CA LEU A 238 19.12 -11.07 -3.99
C LEU A 238 18.83 -12.56 -4.26
N THR A 239 18.28 -12.90 -5.42
CA THR A 239 17.83 -14.27 -5.74
C THR A 239 18.79 -15.05 -6.63
N LEU A 240 19.69 -14.38 -7.35
CA LEU A 240 20.73 -15.08 -8.12
C LEU A 240 21.75 -15.73 -7.16
N PRO A 241 22.08 -17.01 -7.36
CA PRO A 241 23.15 -17.63 -6.58
C PRO A 241 24.43 -16.82 -6.81
N THR A 242 24.87 -16.13 -5.79
CA THR A 242 26.23 -15.63 -5.77
C THR A 242 27.12 -16.85 -5.71
N ASN A 243 27.80 -17.19 -6.81
CA ASN A 243 28.89 -18.15 -6.83
C ASN A 243 30.04 -17.61 -5.95
N ARG A 244 29.81 -17.59 -4.66
CA ARG A 244 30.81 -17.33 -3.62
C ARG A 244 30.84 -18.51 -2.66
N GLU A 245 31.01 -19.70 -3.22
CA GLU A 245 31.69 -20.77 -2.51
C GLU A 245 33.14 -20.79 -3.04
N VAL A 246 33.99 -20.09 -2.36
CA VAL A 246 35.45 -20.34 -2.35
C VAL A 246 35.85 -20.55 -0.92
#